data_1db3e85c2ef3c61d73a90d8fe25853af
#
_entry.id   1db3e85c2ef3c61d73a90d8fe25853af
#
_cell.length_a   1.000
_cell.length_b   1.000
_cell.length_c   1.000
_cell.angle_alpha   90.00
_cell.angle_beta   90.00
_cell.angle_gamma   90.00
#
_symmetry.space_group_name_H-M   'P 1'
#
loop_
_entity.id
_entity.type
_entity.pdbx_description
1 polymer ?
#
loop_
_entity_poly.entity_id
_entity_poly.type
_entity_poly.pdbx_seq_one_letter_code
_entity_poly.pdbx_strand_id
1 'polypeptide(L)'
;MKFHEDISREDIIAQQIVSEADYLVLEDYTRKLFQRGTELAAQRELILVDTKYEFGKSNSGEIILIDEIHTPDSSRYFYAEGYQERQDKGEMQKQLSKEFVRQWLISNGFQGLEGQEIPVMSDEKILEISDRYIELFENITGRSFEKGDTNNLLERIDQNVNSYLAKLA
;
A
#
# COMPACT_ATOMS: atom_id res chain seq x y z
N MET A 1 16.60 15.94 -2.00
CA MET A 1 15.22 16.37 -1.64
C MET A 1 14.73 15.41 -0.59
N LYS A 2 14.43 15.84 0.64
CA LYS A 2 13.85 14.97 1.69
C LYS A 2 12.38 14.77 1.36
N PHE A 3 12.01 13.58 0.90
CA PHE A 3 10.64 13.28 0.47
C PHE A 3 9.68 12.92 1.61
N HIS A 4 10.18 12.67 2.82
CA HIS A 4 9.39 12.33 3.99
C HIS A 4 9.98 13.05 5.19
N GLU A 5 9.35 14.12 5.60
CA GLU A 5 9.66 14.83 6.82
C GLU A 5 8.40 14.80 7.71
N ASP A 6 8.57 14.33 8.92
CA ASP A 6 7.47 14.32 9.88
C ASP A 6 7.07 15.75 10.21
N ILE A 7 5.78 16.04 10.06
CA ILE A 7 5.22 17.37 10.31
C ILE A 7 3.95 17.26 11.14
N SER A 8 3.81 18.11 12.13
CA SER A 8 2.61 18.14 12.96
C SER A 8 1.43 18.81 12.22
N ARG A 9 0.20 18.53 12.71
CA ARG A 9 -1.01 19.23 12.25
C ARG A 9 -0.86 20.74 12.36
N GLU A 10 -0.37 21.18 13.52
CA GLU A 10 -0.19 22.59 13.84
C GLU A 10 0.77 23.27 12.87
N ASP A 11 1.86 22.59 12.54
CA ASP A 11 2.85 23.09 11.57
C ASP A 11 2.32 23.11 10.15
N ILE A 12 1.55 22.10 9.74
CA ILE A 12 0.89 22.07 8.42
C ILE A 12 0.02 23.30 8.22
N ILE A 13 -0.78 23.63 9.23
CA ILE A 13 -1.70 24.78 9.20
C ILE A 13 -0.92 26.10 9.32
N ALA A 14 0.03 26.20 10.25
CA ALA A 14 0.82 27.41 10.47
C ALA A 14 1.70 27.77 9.25
N GLN A 15 2.25 26.77 8.56
CA GLN A 15 3.04 26.96 7.34
C GLN A 15 2.17 27.11 6.09
N GLN A 16 0.84 27.03 6.21
CA GLN A 16 -0.12 27.14 5.10
C GLN A 16 0.14 26.12 3.96
N ILE A 17 0.63 24.92 4.30
CA ILE A 17 0.84 23.85 3.33
C ILE A 17 -0.50 23.46 2.69
N VAL A 18 -1.56 23.37 3.52
CA VAL A 18 -2.95 23.29 3.11
C VAL A 18 -3.78 24.23 4.00
N SER A 19 -4.96 24.64 3.53
CA SER A 19 -5.88 25.40 4.39
C SER A 19 -6.38 24.54 5.55
N GLU A 20 -6.74 25.16 6.68
CA GLU A 20 -7.32 24.41 7.80
C GLU A 20 -8.61 23.68 7.38
N ALA A 21 -9.43 24.29 6.52
CA ALA A 21 -10.65 23.67 6.00
C ALA A 21 -10.34 22.41 5.19
N ASP A 22 -9.34 22.45 4.30
CA ASP A 22 -8.91 21.29 3.54
C ASP A 22 -8.32 20.22 4.47
N TYR A 23 -7.49 20.61 5.46
CA TYR A 23 -6.92 19.69 6.42
C TYR A 23 -7.99 18.88 7.18
N LEU A 24 -9.06 19.54 7.63
CA LEU A 24 -10.15 18.86 8.33
C LEU A 24 -10.86 17.82 7.43
N VAL A 25 -10.99 18.10 6.14
CA VAL A 25 -11.53 17.13 5.16
C VAL A 25 -10.57 15.95 5.00
N LEU A 26 -9.27 16.21 4.85
CA LEU A 26 -8.23 15.17 4.74
C LEU A 26 -8.22 14.26 5.97
N GLU A 27 -8.31 14.84 7.16
CA GLU A 27 -8.34 14.09 8.43
C GLU A 27 -9.60 13.21 8.52
N ASP A 28 -10.77 13.75 8.18
CA ASP A 28 -12.04 13.01 8.19
C ASP A 28 -12.00 11.83 7.20
N TYR A 29 -11.53 12.06 5.98
CA TYR A 29 -11.38 11.02 4.97
C TYR A 29 -10.38 9.95 5.43
N THR A 30 -9.23 10.33 5.95
CA THR A 30 -8.22 9.42 6.47
C THR A 30 -8.81 8.50 7.55
N ARG A 31 -9.53 9.07 8.52
CA ARG A 31 -10.15 8.30 9.60
C ARG A 31 -11.22 7.33 9.09
N LYS A 32 -12.08 7.77 8.18
CA LYS A 32 -13.14 6.94 7.58
C LYS A 32 -12.57 5.79 6.75
N LEU A 33 -11.56 6.07 5.93
CA LEU A 33 -10.88 5.06 5.13
C LEU A 33 -10.18 4.02 6.01
N PHE A 34 -9.46 4.47 7.04
CA PHE A 34 -8.77 3.57 7.96
C PHE A 34 -9.77 2.70 8.75
N GLN A 35 -10.83 3.30 9.25
CA GLN A 35 -11.90 2.56 9.93
C GLN A 35 -12.50 1.50 9.01
N ARG A 36 -12.85 1.87 7.78
CA ARG A 36 -13.42 0.92 6.82
C ARG A 36 -12.44 -0.19 6.45
N GLY A 37 -11.17 0.14 6.25
CA GLY A 37 -10.11 -0.84 6.02
C GLY A 37 -9.95 -1.82 7.19
N THR A 38 -9.99 -1.31 8.42
CA THR A 38 -9.91 -2.13 9.64
C THR A 38 -11.10 -3.08 9.76
N GLU A 39 -12.32 -2.62 9.48
CA GLU A 39 -13.53 -3.45 9.49
C GLU A 39 -13.46 -4.59 8.46
N LEU A 40 -13.00 -4.29 7.25
CA LEU A 40 -12.83 -5.29 6.18
C LEU A 40 -11.73 -6.30 6.53
N ALA A 41 -10.60 -5.83 7.04
CA ALA A 41 -9.49 -6.69 7.47
C ALA A 41 -9.95 -7.65 8.59
N ALA A 42 -10.68 -7.15 9.59
CA ALA A 42 -11.17 -7.95 10.71
C ALA A 42 -12.10 -9.08 10.26
N GLN A 43 -12.92 -8.87 9.21
CA GLN A 43 -13.77 -9.93 8.63
C GLN A 43 -12.95 -11.06 7.98
N ARG A 44 -11.67 -10.85 7.77
CA ARG A 44 -10.71 -11.76 7.13
C ARG A 44 -9.60 -12.22 8.07
N GLU A 45 -9.82 -12.09 9.39
CA GLU A 45 -8.85 -12.45 10.42
C GLU A 45 -7.50 -11.74 10.26
N LEU A 46 -7.54 -10.52 9.70
CA LEU A 46 -6.41 -9.62 9.55
C LEU A 46 -6.58 -8.35 10.40
N ILE A 47 -5.46 -7.77 10.80
CA ILE A 47 -5.38 -6.50 11.51
C ILE A 47 -4.71 -5.51 10.56
N LEU A 48 -5.42 -4.47 10.13
CA LEU A 48 -4.81 -3.33 9.44
C LEU A 48 -4.02 -2.51 10.47
N VAL A 49 -2.70 -2.49 10.33
CA VAL A 49 -1.79 -1.86 11.31
C VAL A 49 -1.58 -0.39 10.99
N ASP A 50 -1.18 -0.12 9.78
CA ASP A 50 -0.92 1.21 9.25
C ASP A 50 -1.13 1.26 7.74
N THR A 51 -1.26 2.47 7.23
CA THR A 51 -1.43 2.73 5.81
C THR A 51 -1.02 4.16 5.47
N LYS A 52 -0.77 4.40 4.19
CA LYS A 52 -0.59 5.72 3.60
C LYS A 52 -1.77 6.03 2.69
N TYR A 53 -2.29 7.24 2.76
CA TYR A 53 -3.25 7.77 1.80
C TYR A 53 -2.70 9.00 1.10
N GLU A 54 -3.02 9.16 -0.15
CA GLU A 54 -2.72 10.34 -0.93
C GLU A 54 -4.01 11.01 -1.41
N PHE A 55 -4.05 12.33 -1.33
CA PHE A 55 -5.20 13.11 -1.72
C PHE A 55 -4.79 14.19 -2.70
N GLY A 56 -5.67 14.50 -3.63
CA GLY A 56 -5.53 15.61 -4.55
C GLY A 56 -6.71 16.56 -4.47
N LYS A 57 -6.52 17.78 -4.98
CA LYS A 57 -7.60 18.75 -5.14
C LYS A 57 -7.93 18.88 -6.60
N SER A 58 -9.18 18.63 -6.99
CA SER A 58 -9.66 18.74 -8.36
C SER A 58 -9.72 20.20 -8.81
N ASN A 59 -9.89 20.43 -10.10
CA ASN A 59 -10.10 21.78 -10.65
C ASN A 59 -11.39 22.44 -10.12
N SER A 60 -12.36 21.66 -9.65
CA SER A 60 -13.58 22.16 -9.00
C SER A 60 -13.37 22.50 -7.52
N GLY A 61 -12.18 22.22 -6.96
CA GLY A 61 -11.84 22.45 -5.55
C GLY A 61 -12.21 21.29 -4.61
N GLU A 62 -12.70 20.19 -5.14
CA GLU A 62 -13.05 19.00 -4.35
C GLU A 62 -11.80 18.21 -3.95
N ILE A 63 -11.73 17.79 -2.70
CA ILE A 63 -10.70 16.86 -2.23
C ILE A 63 -11.08 15.43 -2.64
N ILE A 64 -10.20 14.78 -3.38
CA ILE A 64 -10.39 13.42 -3.87
C ILE A 64 -9.24 12.53 -3.40
N LEU A 65 -9.56 11.28 -3.12
CA LEU A 65 -8.56 10.24 -2.88
C LEU A 65 -7.86 9.92 -4.21
N ILE A 66 -6.55 9.96 -4.21
CA ILE A 66 -5.70 9.56 -5.32
C ILE A 66 -4.76 8.44 -4.87
N ASP A 67 -4.13 7.77 -5.85
CA ASP A 67 -3.25 6.63 -5.56
C ASP A 67 -3.99 5.41 -4.96
N GLU A 68 -3.24 4.38 -4.66
CA GLU A 68 -3.73 3.11 -4.14
C GLU A 68 -4.12 3.17 -2.67
N ILE A 69 -5.06 2.31 -2.28
CA ILE A 69 -5.41 2.13 -0.87
C ILE A 69 -5.35 0.65 -0.48
N HIS A 70 -4.90 0.38 0.75
CA HIS A 70 -4.94 -0.92 1.40
C HIS A 70 -4.26 -2.06 0.62
N THR A 71 -3.32 -1.74 -0.25
CA THR A 71 -2.46 -2.71 -0.95
C THR A 71 -1.26 -3.11 -0.08
N PRO A 72 -0.53 -4.17 -0.40
CA PRO A 72 0.71 -4.53 0.31
C PRO A 72 1.79 -3.45 0.28
N ASP A 73 1.73 -2.53 -0.70
CA ASP A 73 2.67 -1.42 -0.84
C ASP A 73 2.33 -0.24 0.07
N SER A 74 1.04 0.12 0.14
CA SER A 74 0.55 1.26 0.93
C SER A 74 0.28 0.89 2.38
N SER A 75 0.09 -0.40 2.71
CA SER A 75 -0.44 -0.84 3.99
C SER A 75 0.32 -2.02 4.56
N ARG A 76 0.23 -2.16 5.88
CA ARG A 76 0.73 -3.32 6.62
C ARG A 76 -0.43 -4.04 7.30
N TYR A 77 -0.45 -5.37 7.15
CA TYR A 77 -1.41 -6.23 7.83
C TYR A 77 -0.70 -7.26 8.68
N PHE A 78 -1.25 -7.51 9.87
CA PHE A 78 -0.88 -8.66 10.69
C PHE A 78 -1.99 -9.70 10.63
N TYR A 79 -1.63 -10.97 10.76
CA TYR A 79 -2.61 -12.02 11.02
C TYR A 79 -3.13 -11.88 12.44
N ALA A 80 -4.45 -11.92 12.63
CA ALA A 80 -5.07 -11.86 13.96
C ALA A 80 -4.73 -13.10 14.80
N GLU A 81 -4.60 -14.26 14.13
CA GLU A 81 -4.18 -15.50 14.78
C GLU A 81 -2.80 -15.37 15.41
N GLY A 82 -2.73 -15.63 16.71
CA GLY A 82 -1.49 -15.57 17.48
C GLY A 82 -0.90 -14.17 17.66
N TYR A 83 -1.61 -13.11 17.27
CA TYR A 83 -1.14 -11.72 17.42
C TYR A 83 -0.82 -11.39 18.87
N GLN A 84 -1.77 -11.63 19.79
CA GLN A 84 -1.60 -11.28 21.19
C GLN A 84 -0.46 -12.07 21.84
N GLU A 85 -0.35 -13.37 21.53
CA GLU A 85 0.73 -14.22 22.07
C GLU A 85 2.12 -13.71 21.66
N ARG A 86 2.29 -13.36 20.37
CA ARG A 86 3.56 -12.78 19.88
C ARG A 86 3.83 -11.41 20.48
N GLN A 87 2.79 -10.60 20.67
CA GLN A 87 2.92 -9.28 21.29
C GLN A 87 3.39 -9.40 22.74
N ASP A 88 2.80 -10.30 23.50
CA ASP A 88 3.15 -10.53 24.92
C ASP A 88 4.59 -11.05 25.09
N LYS A 89 5.08 -11.81 24.11
CA LYS A 89 6.45 -12.34 24.07
C LYS A 89 7.48 -11.38 23.46
N GLY A 90 7.07 -10.25 22.89
CA GLY A 90 7.96 -9.35 22.16
C GLY A 90 8.51 -9.96 20.86
N GLU A 91 7.79 -10.92 20.28
CA GLU A 91 8.16 -11.59 19.04
C GLU A 91 7.69 -10.79 17.82
N MET A 92 8.35 -11.01 16.68
CA MET A 92 7.93 -10.40 15.42
C MET A 92 6.55 -10.91 15.00
N GLN A 93 5.69 -10.00 14.57
CA GLN A 93 4.36 -10.34 14.07
C GLN A 93 4.44 -11.01 12.69
N LYS A 94 3.55 -12.00 12.48
CA LYS A 94 3.33 -12.57 11.16
C LYS A 94 2.56 -11.55 10.32
N GLN A 95 3.08 -11.18 9.15
CA GLN A 95 2.56 -10.04 8.40
C GLN A 95 2.46 -10.28 6.89
N LEU A 96 1.53 -9.55 6.28
CA LEU A 96 1.38 -9.37 4.84
C LEU A 96 1.66 -7.90 4.50
N SER A 97 2.82 -7.62 3.92
CA SER A 97 3.27 -6.29 3.48
C SER A 97 4.58 -6.42 2.74
N LYS A 98 5.06 -5.35 2.14
CA LYS A 98 6.40 -5.32 1.51
C LYS A 98 7.56 -5.37 2.51
N GLU A 99 7.29 -5.27 3.81
CA GLU A 99 8.34 -5.26 4.85
C GLU A 99 9.20 -6.53 4.81
N PHE A 100 8.64 -7.69 4.46
CA PHE A 100 9.43 -8.91 4.35
C PHE A 100 10.45 -8.87 3.20
N VAL A 101 10.12 -8.15 2.11
CA VAL A 101 11.07 -7.89 1.01
C VAL A 101 12.18 -6.97 1.50
N ARG A 102 11.82 -5.91 2.23
CA ARG A 102 12.78 -4.99 2.82
C ARG A 102 13.71 -5.70 3.80
N GLN A 103 13.19 -6.56 4.67
CA GLN A 103 14.00 -7.35 5.60
C GLN A 103 14.94 -8.30 4.86
N TRP A 104 14.48 -8.93 3.79
CA TRP A 104 15.32 -9.75 2.93
C TRP A 104 16.45 -8.92 2.29
N LEU A 105 16.14 -7.75 1.75
CA LEU A 105 17.15 -6.84 1.18
C LEU A 105 18.21 -6.46 2.22
N ILE A 106 17.77 -6.06 3.42
CA ILE A 106 18.67 -5.70 4.53
C ILE A 106 19.57 -6.89 4.92
N SER A 107 19.02 -8.09 5.04
CA SER A 107 19.78 -9.30 5.39
C SER A 107 20.79 -9.70 4.30
N ASN A 108 20.58 -9.24 3.06
CA ASN A 108 21.51 -9.42 1.95
C ASN A 108 22.40 -8.17 1.70
N GLY A 109 22.52 -7.27 2.70
CA GLY A 109 23.43 -6.15 2.67
C GLY A 109 22.95 -4.90 1.93
N PHE A 110 21.68 -4.84 1.51
CA PHE A 110 21.12 -3.70 0.80
C PHE A 110 20.14 -2.90 1.66
N GLN A 111 20.44 -1.64 1.90
CA GLN A 111 19.61 -0.69 2.65
C GLN A 111 19.24 0.56 1.84
N GLY A 112 19.60 0.60 0.56
CA GLY A 112 19.39 1.76 -0.31
C GLY A 112 20.40 2.87 -0.10
N LEU A 113 21.56 2.58 0.51
CA LEU A 113 22.64 3.55 0.70
C LEU A 113 23.50 3.66 -0.56
N GLU A 114 24.15 4.81 -0.72
CA GLU A 114 25.06 5.04 -1.84
C GLU A 114 26.19 4.00 -1.86
N GLY A 115 26.47 3.45 -3.03
CA GLY A 115 27.52 2.44 -3.23
C GLY A 115 27.11 0.99 -2.92
N GLN A 116 25.88 0.75 -2.51
CA GLN A 116 25.36 -0.61 -2.35
C GLN A 116 24.78 -1.15 -3.67
N GLU A 117 25.03 -2.43 -3.93
CA GLU A 117 24.43 -3.14 -5.07
C GLU A 117 23.17 -3.87 -4.64
N ILE A 118 22.15 -3.84 -5.49
CA ILE A 118 20.90 -4.57 -5.24
C ILE A 118 21.18 -6.08 -5.39
N PRO A 119 20.89 -6.91 -4.37
CA PRO A 119 21.12 -8.34 -4.46
C PRO A 119 20.18 -8.97 -5.50
N VAL A 120 20.71 -9.94 -6.23
CA VAL A 120 19.92 -10.70 -7.22
C VAL A 120 18.96 -11.63 -6.44
N MET A 121 17.67 -11.50 -6.73
CA MET A 121 16.67 -12.41 -6.18
C MET A 121 16.62 -13.71 -6.98
N SER A 122 16.55 -14.86 -6.28
CA SER A 122 16.28 -16.11 -6.94
C SER A 122 14.83 -16.19 -7.41
N ASP A 123 14.55 -17.06 -8.38
CA ASP A 123 13.19 -17.29 -8.88
C ASP A 123 12.24 -17.75 -7.76
N GLU A 124 12.72 -18.58 -6.83
CA GLU A 124 11.95 -19.01 -5.67
C GLU A 124 11.56 -17.81 -4.78
N LYS A 125 12.48 -16.85 -4.59
CA LYS A 125 12.18 -15.65 -3.79
C LYS A 125 11.18 -14.74 -4.49
N ILE A 126 11.28 -14.61 -5.81
CA ILE A 126 10.31 -13.85 -6.61
C ILE A 126 8.91 -14.48 -6.50
N LEU A 127 8.83 -15.82 -6.59
CA LEU A 127 7.57 -16.54 -6.41
C LEU A 127 7.00 -16.36 -5.01
N GLU A 128 7.82 -16.49 -3.96
CA GLU A 128 7.37 -16.23 -2.57
C GLU A 128 6.77 -14.82 -2.41
N ILE A 129 7.39 -13.81 -3.01
CA ILE A 129 6.87 -12.44 -3.00
C ILE A 129 5.51 -12.37 -3.69
N SER A 130 5.42 -12.94 -4.91
CA SER A 130 4.18 -12.97 -5.68
C SER A 130 3.05 -13.65 -4.91
N ASP A 131 3.33 -14.80 -4.31
CA ASP A 131 2.34 -15.56 -3.56
C ASP A 131 1.78 -14.78 -2.36
N ARG A 132 2.61 -14.00 -1.66
CA ARG A 132 2.14 -13.15 -0.55
C ARG A 132 1.26 -12.00 -1.02
N TYR A 133 1.53 -11.43 -2.18
CA TYR A 133 0.67 -10.40 -2.78
C TYR A 133 -0.67 -10.99 -3.22
N ILE A 134 -0.65 -12.18 -3.80
CA ILE A 134 -1.87 -12.92 -4.15
C ILE A 134 -2.66 -13.28 -2.89
N GLU A 135 -2.00 -13.79 -1.85
CA GLU A 135 -2.63 -14.12 -0.58
C GLU A 135 -3.36 -12.92 0.02
N LEU A 136 -2.72 -11.74 0.04
CA LEU A 136 -3.39 -10.54 0.56
C LEU A 136 -4.58 -10.14 -0.32
N PHE A 137 -4.42 -10.17 -1.65
CA PHE A 137 -5.51 -9.88 -2.58
C PHE A 137 -6.72 -10.78 -2.32
N GLU A 138 -6.50 -12.09 -2.22
CA GLU A 138 -7.56 -13.07 -1.98
C GLU A 138 -8.22 -12.90 -0.62
N ASN A 139 -7.43 -12.65 0.42
CA ASN A 139 -7.96 -12.41 1.76
C ASN A 139 -8.81 -11.13 1.82
N ILE A 140 -8.33 -10.00 1.31
CA ILE A 140 -9.05 -8.71 1.40
C ILE A 140 -10.26 -8.68 0.49
N THR A 141 -10.14 -9.18 -0.74
CA THR A 141 -11.25 -9.12 -1.72
C THR A 141 -12.26 -10.26 -1.57
N GLY A 142 -11.84 -11.40 -1.00
CA GLY A 142 -12.60 -12.65 -0.97
C GLY A 142 -12.76 -13.28 -2.35
N ARG A 143 -11.89 -12.95 -3.30
CA ARG A 143 -11.89 -13.46 -4.68
C ARG A 143 -10.60 -14.20 -4.95
N SER A 144 -10.67 -15.29 -5.69
CA SER A 144 -9.48 -15.94 -6.20
C SER A 144 -8.76 -15.06 -7.20
N PHE A 145 -7.42 -15.05 -7.13
CA PHE A 145 -6.60 -14.32 -8.07
C PHE A 145 -6.51 -15.06 -9.40
N GLU A 146 -6.95 -14.42 -10.47
CA GLU A 146 -6.82 -14.96 -11.82
C GLU A 146 -5.59 -14.34 -12.49
N LYS A 147 -4.57 -15.17 -12.74
CA LYS A 147 -3.37 -14.72 -13.43
C LYS A 147 -3.71 -14.33 -14.87
N GLY A 148 -3.49 -13.05 -15.20
CA GLY A 148 -3.68 -12.56 -16.56
C GLY A 148 -2.71 -13.20 -17.56
N ASP A 149 -3.11 -13.27 -18.83
CA ASP A 149 -2.20 -13.66 -19.92
C ASP A 149 -1.09 -12.59 -20.05
N THR A 150 0.14 -13.02 -19.92
CA THR A 150 1.34 -12.15 -20.06
C THR A 150 1.92 -12.17 -21.47
N ASN A 151 1.38 -13.01 -22.38
CA ASN A 151 1.77 -12.99 -23.77
C ASN A 151 1.28 -11.68 -24.43
N ASN A 152 2.13 -11.08 -25.25
CA ASN A 152 1.82 -9.85 -25.98
C ASN A 152 1.27 -8.71 -25.08
N LEU A 153 1.81 -8.60 -23.85
CA LEU A 153 1.31 -7.66 -22.85
C LEU A 153 1.22 -6.21 -23.36
N LEU A 154 2.25 -5.74 -24.05
CA LEU A 154 2.30 -4.37 -24.57
C LEU A 154 1.25 -4.13 -25.65
N GLU A 155 1.06 -5.07 -26.56
CA GLU A 155 0.04 -4.98 -27.62
C GLU A 155 -1.37 -4.95 -27.01
N ARG A 156 -1.63 -5.78 -25.99
CA ARG A 156 -2.90 -5.80 -25.25
C ARG A 156 -3.16 -4.48 -24.54
N ILE A 157 -2.14 -3.90 -23.91
CA ILE A 157 -2.26 -2.58 -23.25
C ILE A 157 -2.60 -1.52 -24.29
N ASP A 158 -1.87 -1.46 -25.40
CA ASP A 158 -2.11 -0.49 -26.48
C ASP A 158 -3.53 -0.60 -27.04
N GLN A 159 -3.98 -1.83 -27.36
CA GLN A 159 -5.33 -2.08 -27.83
C GLN A 159 -6.41 -1.64 -26.84
N ASN A 160 -6.22 -1.94 -25.54
CA ASN A 160 -7.18 -1.57 -24.49
C ASN A 160 -7.26 -0.05 -24.31
N VAL A 161 -6.12 0.64 -24.29
CA VAL A 161 -6.06 2.10 -24.17
C VAL A 161 -6.73 2.76 -25.39
N ASN A 162 -6.35 2.36 -26.61
CA ASN A 162 -6.93 2.92 -27.83
C ASN A 162 -8.44 2.66 -27.93
N SER A 163 -8.88 1.45 -27.54
CA SER A 163 -10.31 1.11 -27.49
C SER A 163 -11.11 1.93 -26.50
N TYR A 164 -10.49 2.31 -25.38
CA TYR A 164 -11.10 3.18 -24.38
C TYR A 164 -11.17 4.63 -24.88
N LEU A 165 -10.07 5.16 -25.40
CA LEU A 165 -10.01 6.53 -25.92
C LEU A 165 -11.00 6.75 -27.07
N ALA A 166 -11.17 5.76 -27.94
CA ALA A 166 -12.15 5.82 -29.02
C ALA A 166 -13.62 5.92 -28.54
N LYS A 167 -13.92 5.54 -27.29
CA LYS A 167 -15.25 5.70 -26.69
C LYS A 167 -15.48 7.07 -26.04
N LEU A 168 -14.40 7.83 -25.84
CA LEU A 168 -14.46 9.19 -25.26
C LEU A 168 -14.53 10.29 -26.33
N ALA A 169 -14.23 9.97 -27.59
CA ALA A 169 -14.29 10.87 -28.73
C ALA A 169 -15.67 10.86 -29.36
#